data_acfae3bb82b0f96576c902f9b3313e2d
#
_entry.id   acfae3bb82b0f96576c902f9b3313e2d
#
_cell.length_a   1.000
_cell.length_b   1.000
_cell.length_c   1.000
_cell.angle_alpha   90.00
_cell.angle_beta   90.00
_cell.angle_gamma   90.00
#
_symmetry.space_group_name_H-M   'P 1'
#
loop_
_entity.id
_entity.type
_entity.pdbx_description
1 polymer ?
#
loop_
_entity_poly.entity_id
_entity_poly.type
_entity_poly.pdbx_seq_one_letter_code
_entity_poly.pdbx_strand_id
1 'polypeptide(L)'
;MTKPYSAACANNSAAILKQLSRLLIKAKSVLEIGSGTGQHAAYFAEGLQHLIWQTSDVIDNHEGINCWVAEAELSHLLAPITLDVT
;
A
#
# COMPACT_ATOMS: atom_id res chain seq x y z
N MET A 1 13.20 -6.48 -11.88
CA MET A 1 13.44 -6.40 -10.44
C MET A 1 12.50 -7.33 -9.68
N THR A 2 13.01 -8.02 -8.67
CA THR A 2 12.15 -8.82 -7.80
C THR A 2 11.37 -7.92 -6.85
N LYS A 3 10.18 -8.35 -6.51
CA LYS A 3 9.31 -7.66 -5.57
C LYS A 3 9.94 -7.65 -4.17
N PRO A 4 10.15 -6.48 -3.55
CA PRO A 4 10.72 -6.43 -2.20
C PRO A 4 9.77 -7.06 -1.18
N TYR A 5 10.33 -7.72 -0.17
CA TYR A 5 9.56 -8.44 0.83
C TYR A 5 10.05 -8.09 2.24
N SER A 6 9.12 -7.88 3.15
CA SER A 6 9.39 -7.64 4.55
C SER A 6 8.62 -8.65 5.41
N ALA A 7 9.34 -9.46 6.18
CA ALA A 7 8.72 -10.40 7.10
C ALA A 7 7.94 -9.67 8.20
N ALA A 8 8.41 -8.51 8.64
CA ALA A 8 7.70 -7.71 9.63
C ALA A 8 6.34 -7.25 9.10
N CYS A 9 6.28 -6.80 7.83
CA CYS A 9 5.02 -6.47 7.19
C CYS A 9 4.09 -7.68 7.15
N ALA A 10 4.59 -8.84 6.70
CA ALA A 10 3.79 -10.04 6.60
C ALA A 10 3.21 -10.46 7.96
N ASN A 11 4.01 -10.32 9.03
CA ASN A 11 3.57 -10.72 10.38
C ASN A 11 2.51 -9.78 10.95
N ASN A 12 2.50 -8.51 10.56
CA ASN A 12 1.63 -7.48 11.13
C ASN A 12 0.38 -7.19 10.28
N SER A 13 0.39 -7.55 9.00
CA SER A 13 -0.62 -7.11 8.03
C SER A 13 -2.05 -7.46 8.43
N ALA A 14 -2.29 -8.70 8.88
CA ALA A 14 -3.64 -9.13 9.21
C ALA A 14 -4.23 -8.36 10.40
N ALA A 15 -3.42 -8.13 11.43
CA ALA A 15 -3.85 -7.39 12.61
C ALA A 15 -4.14 -5.93 12.27
N ILE A 16 -3.30 -5.32 11.46
CA ILE A 16 -3.48 -3.93 11.03
C ILE A 16 -4.72 -3.81 10.13
N LEU A 17 -4.90 -4.74 9.20
CA LEU A 17 -6.07 -4.72 8.31
C LEU A 17 -7.37 -4.78 9.10
N LYS A 18 -7.42 -5.59 10.16
CA LYS A 18 -8.60 -5.69 11.02
C LYS A 18 -8.97 -4.33 11.61
N GLN A 19 -7.98 -3.56 12.07
CA GLN A 19 -8.22 -2.22 12.61
C GLN A 19 -8.63 -1.24 11.52
N LEU A 20 -7.95 -1.26 10.37
CA LEU A 20 -8.26 -0.37 9.25
C LEU A 20 -9.67 -0.62 8.70
N SER A 21 -10.11 -1.87 8.64
CA SER A 21 -11.45 -2.22 8.17
C SER A 21 -12.53 -1.53 8.99
N ARG A 22 -12.30 -1.37 10.28
CA ARG A 22 -13.22 -0.69 11.17
C ARG A 22 -13.09 0.83 11.09
N LEU A 23 -11.86 1.34 11.09
CA LEU A 23 -11.59 2.78 11.14
C LEU A 23 -11.93 3.47 9.83
N LEU A 24 -11.74 2.79 8.71
CA LEU A 24 -11.89 3.37 7.37
C LEU A 24 -13.18 2.94 6.67
N ILE A 25 -14.14 2.41 7.39
CA ILE A 25 -15.35 1.85 6.78
C ILE A 25 -16.15 2.88 5.98
N LYS A 26 -16.10 4.15 6.37
CA LYS A 26 -16.80 5.25 5.67
C LYS A 26 -15.87 6.08 4.79
N ALA A 27 -14.58 5.79 4.78
CA ALA A 27 -13.62 6.50 3.93
C ALA A 27 -13.80 6.10 2.47
N LYS A 28 -13.39 6.99 1.56
CA LYS A 28 -13.45 6.75 0.11
C LYS A 28 -12.07 6.60 -0.50
N SER A 29 -11.07 7.21 0.10
CA SER A 29 -9.70 7.17 -0.40
C SER A 29 -8.70 7.28 0.75
N VAL A 30 -7.49 6.79 0.48
CA VAL A 30 -6.36 6.85 1.40
C VAL A 30 -5.15 7.36 0.63
N LEU A 31 -4.42 8.29 1.23
CA LEU A 31 -3.07 8.65 0.80
C LEU A 31 -2.11 8.06 1.82
N GLU A 32 -1.35 7.05 1.41
CA GLU A 32 -0.36 6.42 2.28
C GLU A 32 0.98 7.15 2.12
N ILE A 33 1.48 7.72 3.21
CA ILE A 33 2.75 8.44 3.21
C ILE A 33 3.86 7.46 3.59
N GLY A 34 4.85 7.29 2.69
CA GLY A 34 5.95 6.36 2.95
C GLY A 34 5.52 4.90 2.79
N SER A 35 5.14 4.52 1.59
CA SER A 35 4.66 3.14 1.31
C SER A 35 5.74 2.08 1.43
N GLY A 36 7.02 2.48 1.53
CA GLY A 36 8.13 1.57 1.77
C GLY A 36 8.30 0.55 0.66
N THR A 37 8.12 -0.74 0.97
CA THR A 37 8.20 -1.81 -0.03
C THR A 37 6.99 -1.85 -0.96
N GLY A 38 5.84 -1.32 -0.53
CA GLY A 38 4.56 -1.49 -1.21
C GLY A 38 3.77 -2.71 -0.77
N GLN A 39 4.35 -3.57 0.08
CA GLN A 39 3.73 -4.82 0.51
C GLN A 39 2.45 -4.59 1.31
N HIS A 40 2.45 -3.66 2.26
CA HIS A 40 1.26 -3.32 3.03
C HIS A 40 0.16 -2.73 2.15
N ALA A 41 0.54 -1.84 1.21
CA ALA A 41 -0.43 -1.21 0.32
C ALA A 41 -1.18 -2.27 -0.50
N ALA A 42 -0.47 -3.22 -1.09
CA ALA A 42 -1.09 -4.31 -1.86
C ALA A 42 -2.02 -5.15 -1.00
N TYR A 43 -1.58 -5.51 0.20
CA TYR A 43 -2.37 -6.32 1.12
C TYR A 43 -3.64 -5.58 1.58
N PHE A 44 -3.51 -4.31 2.00
CA PHE A 44 -4.64 -3.54 2.51
C PHE A 44 -5.63 -3.17 1.39
N ALA A 45 -5.12 -2.82 0.21
CA ALA A 45 -6.00 -2.52 -0.92
C ALA A 45 -6.85 -3.73 -1.33
N GLU A 46 -6.28 -4.93 -1.28
CA GLU A 46 -7.04 -6.14 -1.54
C GLU A 46 -8.15 -6.35 -0.51
N GLY A 47 -7.87 -6.08 0.75
CA GLY A 47 -8.85 -6.24 1.83
C GLY A 47 -9.83 -5.09 2.00
N LEU A 48 -9.57 -3.94 1.37
CA LEU A 48 -10.37 -2.71 1.52
C LEU A 48 -10.77 -2.17 0.14
N GLN A 49 -11.52 -2.96 -0.60
CA GLN A 49 -11.80 -2.69 -2.03
C GLN A 49 -12.72 -1.48 -2.26
N HIS A 50 -13.33 -0.94 -1.23
CA HIS A 50 -14.13 0.28 -1.33
C HIS A 50 -13.27 1.56 -1.34
N LEU A 51 -11.96 1.45 -1.08
CA LEU A 51 -11.06 2.59 -1.01
C LEU A 51 -10.21 2.72 -2.27
N ILE A 52 -9.98 3.95 -2.69
CA ILE A 52 -8.90 4.24 -3.63
C ILE A 52 -7.64 4.43 -2.79
N TRP A 53 -6.63 3.63 -3.04
CA TRP A 53 -5.39 3.61 -2.26
C TRP A 53 -4.26 4.20 -3.08
N GLN A 54 -3.80 5.40 -2.68
CA GLN A 54 -2.69 6.09 -3.32
C GLN A 54 -1.41 5.84 -2.53
N THR A 55 -0.47 5.13 -3.15
CA THR A 55 0.86 4.96 -2.56
C THR A 55 1.70 6.21 -2.78
N SER A 56 2.68 6.44 -1.90
CA SER A 56 3.64 7.53 -2.05
C SER A 56 4.93 7.20 -1.32
N ASP A 57 6.04 7.69 -1.85
CA ASP A 57 7.34 7.60 -1.19
C ASP A 57 8.36 8.45 -1.96
N VAL A 58 9.59 8.51 -1.46
CA VAL A 58 10.69 9.06 -2.23
C VAL A 58 10.90 8.23 -3.48
N ILE A 59 11.45 8.84 -4.52
CA ILE A 59 11.58 8.20 -5.85
C ILE A 59 12.35 6.88 -5.79
N ASP A 60 13.32 6.75 -4.90
CA ASP A 60 14.15 5.55 -4.80
C ASP A 60 13.36 4.29 -4.46
N ASN A 61 12.19 4.43 -3.84
CA ASN A 61 11.34 3.31 -3.46
C ASN A 61 10.26 2.98 -4.50
N HIS A 62 10.11 3.78 -5.54
CA HIS A 62 9.01 3.61 -6.51
C HIS A 62 9.09 2.29 -7.28
N GLU A 63 10.29 1.84 -7.63
CA GLU A 63 10.43 0.59 -8.39
C GLU A 63 9.87 -0.61 -7.63
N GLY A 64 10.20 -0.72 -6.34
CA GLY A 64 9.68 -1.79 -5.50
C GLY A 64 8.17 -1.69 -5.29
N ILE A 65 7.67 -0.48 -5.03
CA ILE A 65 6.24 -0.25 -4.88
C ILE A 65 5.50 -0.64 -6.17
N ASN A 66 6.03 -0.25 -7.33
CA ASN A 66 5.42 -0.58 -8.62
C ASN A 66 5.35 -2.09 -8.85
N CYS A 67 6.31 -2.87 -8.36
CA CYS A 67 6.26 -4.33 -8.46
C CYS A 67 5.05 -4.88 -7.71
N TRP A 68 4.78 -4.41 -6.49
CA TRP A 68 3.64 -4.84 -5.70
C TRP A 68 2.32 -4.40 -6.33
N VAL A 69 2.26 -3.15 -6.81
CA VAL A 69 1.05 -2.61 -7.46
C VAL A 69 0.72 -3.40 -8.73
N ALA A 70 1.72 -3.66 -9.56
CA ALA A 70 1.52 -4.40 -10.82
C ALA A 70 1.03 -5.83 -10.56
N GLU A 71 1.63 -6.54 -9.61
CA GLU A 71 1.23 -7.91 -9.31
C GLU A 71 -0.13 -8.02 -8.66
N ALA A 72 -0.55 -7.00 -7.91
CA ALA A 72 -1.84 -7.00 -7.24
C ALA A 72 -3.01 -6.94 -8.24
N GLU A 73 -2.81 -6.31 -9.39
CA GLU A 73 -3.84 -6.18 -10.43
C GLU A 73 -5.15 -5.60 -9.90
N LEU A 74 -5.04 -4.62 -8.99
CA LEU A 74 -6.20 -3.95 -8.39
C LEU A 74 -6.34 -2.55 -8.97
N SER A 75 -7.47 -2.25 -9.60
CA SER A 75 -7.69 -0.95 -10.25
C SER A 75 -7.73 0.21 -9.26
N HIS A 76 -8.07 -0.05 -7.99
CA HIS A 76 -8.14 0.97 -6.94
C HIS A 76 -6.82 1.18 -6.19
N LEU A 77 -5.78 0.41 -6.49
CA LEU A 77 -4.44 0.56 -5.94
C LEU A 77 -3.57 1.30 -6.96
N LEU A 78 -3.16 2.51 -6.62
CA LEU A 78 -2.51 3.42 -7.56
C LEU A 78 -0.98 3.40 -7.43
N ALA A 79 -0.32 3.56 -8.58
CA ALA A 79 1.14 3.67 -8.64
C ALA A 79 1.64 4.84 -7.77
N PRO A 80 2.88 4.76 -7.26
CA PRO A 80 3.36 5.74 -6.30
C PRO A 80 3.56 7.13 -6.91
N ILE A 81 3.21 8.14 -6.10
CA ILE A 81 3.61 9.51 -6.38
C ILE A 81 4.84 9.85 -5.53
N THR A 82 5.65 10.77 -6.02
CA THR A 82 6.82 11.23 -5.27
C THR A 82 6.36 12.14 -4.14
N LEU A 83 6.72 11.77 -2.91
CA LEU A 83 6.43 12.56 -1.74
C LEU A 83 7.58 12.38 -0.74
N ASP A 84 8.25 13.49 -0.42
CA ASP A 84 9.33 13.53 0.56
C ASP A 84 8.90 14.47 1.68
N VAL A 85 8.75 13.92 2.88
CA VAL A 85 8.25 14.65 4.05
C VAL A 85 9.34 15.14 5.00
N THR A 86 10.62 15.00 4.60
CA THR A 86 11.77 15.44 5.43
C THR A 86 12.11 16.91 5.27
#